data_f29111d8bf758625b32169bf1e0940e7
#
_entry.id   f29111d8bf758625b32169bf1e0940e7
#
_cell.length_a   1.000
_cell.length_b   1.000
_cell.length_c   1.000
_cell.angle_alpha   90.00
_cell.angle_beta   90.00
_cell.angle_gamma   90.00
#
_symmetry.space_group_name_H-M   'P 1'
#
loop_
_entity.id
_entity.type
_entity.pdbx_description
1 polymer ?
#
loop_
_entity_poly.entity_id
_entity_poly.type
_entity_poly.pdbx_seq_one_letter_code
_entity_poly.pdbx_strand_id
1 'polypeptide(L)'
;EAYPQLRTIENRIIEDELSEETGNAGQTSLVIAQDSPVRVSLDQLYGIEINDFAVSVAKAALWITEEQMLRKTQEIYVDYDFDFLPLRSLSNLHEGNALKTDWSEVFPDDLTYLVGNPPFLGARNQSKEQKAELLEVFDGAKNAGNIDYCGAWYMKAARFTQGKRTRCALVSTNSICQGEQVANLW
;
A
#
# COMPACT_ATOMS: atom_id res chain seq x y z
N GLU A 1 -2.91 3.36 8.38
CA GLU A 1 -3.71 2.44 9.25
C GLU A 1 -3.43 0.95 8.97
N ALA A 2 -3.17 0.51 7.74
CA ALA A 2 -2.91 -0.91 7.42
C ALA A 2 -1.66 -1.45 8.14
N TYR A 3 -0.56 -0.71 8.09
CA TYR A 3 0.71 -1.14 8.68
C TYR A 3 0.61 -1.45 10.19
N PRO A 4 0.10 -0.55 11.06
CA PRO A 4 -0.01 -0.87 12.49
C PRO A 4 -0.98 -2.02 12.77
N GLN A 5 -1.99 -2.26 11.94
CA GLN A 5 -2.88 -3.42 12.09
C GLN A 5 -2.16 -4.73 11.75
N LEU A 6 -1.41 -4.77 10.66
CA LEU A 6 -0.59 -5.94 10.29
C LEU A 6 0.44 -6.25 11.38
N ARG A 7 1.13 -5.23 11.90
CA ARG A 7 2.07 -5.37 13.00
C ARG A 7 1.40 -5.84 14.30
N THR A 8 0.18 -5.40 14.56
CA THR A 8 -0.59 -5.86 15.73
C THR A 8 -0.96 -7.34 15.62
N ILE A 9 -1.33 -7.79 14.42
CA ILE A 9 -1.59 -9.23 14.17
C ILE A 9 -0.31 -10.03 14.34
N GLU A 10 0.80 -9.57 13.77
CA GLU A 10 2.10 -10.21 13.90
C GLU A 10 2.53 -10.31 15.36
N ASN A 11 2.38 -9.25 16.16
CA ASN A 11 2.70 -9.27 17.58
C ASN A 11 1.89 -10.31 18.36
N ARG A 12 0.61 -10.51 18.01
CA ARG A 12 -0.20 -11.58 18.63
C ARG A 12 0.31 -12.97 18.27
N ILE A 13 0.72 -13.18 17.03
CA ILE A 13 1.32 -14.46 16.60
C ILE A 13 2.60 -14.72 17.38
N ILE A 14 3.48 -13.72 17.52
CA ILE A 14 4.72 -13.83 18.30
C ILE A 14 4.40 -14.17 19.77
N GLU A 15 3.40 -13.53 20.37
CA GLU A 15 2.96 -13.78 21.75
C GLU A 15 2.44 -15.21 21.93
N ASP A 16 1.63 -15.69 20.99
CA ASP A 16 1.09 -17.05 20.99
C ASP A 16 2.21 -18.09 20.84
N GLU A 17 3.17 -17.90 19.93
CA GLU A 17 4.32 -18.78 19.73
C GLU A 17 5.19 -18.86 20.99
N LEU A 18 5.51 -17.72 21.61
CA LEU A 18 6.27 -17.68 22.87
C LEU A 18 5.53 -18.40 24.03
N SER A 19 4.19 -18.29 24.07
CA SER A 19 3.37 -18.93 25.10
C SER A 19 3.36 -20.45 24.94
N GLU A 20 3.32 -20.97 23.72
CA GLU A 20 3.40 -22.40 23.43
C GLU A 20 4.77 -22.98 23.76
N GLU A 21 5.86 -22.26 23.50
CA GLU A 21 7.23 -22.68 23.85
C GLU A 21 7.42 -22.75 25.36
N THR A 22 6.90 -21.77 26.11
CA THR A 22 6.99 -21.76 27.59
C THR A 22 6.11 -22.81 28.26
N GLY A 23 4.99 -23.18 27.66
CA GLY A 23 4.09 -24.25 28.15
C GLY A 23 4.66 -25.66 28.02
N ASN A 24 5.61 -25.89 27.12
CA ASN A 24 6.34 -27.14 26.93
C ASN A 24 7.67 -27.23 27.74
N ALA A 25 7.81 -26.47 28.81
CA ALA A 25 9.05 -26.28 29.58
C ALA A 25 9.56 -27.55 30.27
N GLY A 26 10.25 -28.36 29.49
CA GLY A 26 11.27 -29.33 29.97
C GLY A 26 12.63 -29.08 29.30
N GLN A 27 12.70 -28.33 28.23
CA GLN A 27 13.94 -27.88 27.59
C GLN A 27 13.72 -26.48 27.06
N THR A 28 14.18 -25.48 27.78
CA THR A 28 14.40 -24.15 27.26
C THR A 28 15.42 -24.28 26.14
N SER A 29 14.97 -24.49 24.91
CA SER A 29 15.83 -24.28 23.77
C SER A 29 16.07 -22.78 23.72
N LEU A 30 17.23 -22.36 24.18
CA LEU A 30 17.87 -21.10 23.82
C LEU A 30 18.16 -21.14 22.32
N VAL A 31 17.12 -21.18 21.51
CA VAL A 31 17.21 -20.71 20.15
C VAL A 31 17.25 -19.20 20.29
N ILE A 32 18.46 -18.69 20.50
CA ILE A 32 18.78 -17.29 20.24
C ILE A 32 18.41 -17.15 18.76
N ALA A 33 17.20 -16.66 18.49
CA ALA A 33 16.79 -16.33 17.15
C ALA A 33 17.75 -15.24 16.69
N GLN A 34 18.72 -15.60 15.86
CA GLN A 34 19.66 -14.66 15.25
C GLN A 34 18.92 -13.69 14.33
N ASP A 35 17.70 -14.03 13.95
CA ASP A 35 16.85 -13.24 13.07
C ASP A 35 15.74 -12.53 13.85
N SER A 36 15.43 -11.30 13.44
CA SER A 36 14.30 -10.56 13.98
C SER A 36 13.00 -11.35 13.85
N PRO A 37 12.15 -11.43 14.90
CA PRO A 37 10.84 -12.05 14.82
C PRO A 37 9.87 -11.25 13.93
N VAL A 38 10.21 -10.00 13.60
CA VAL A 38 9.40 -9.09 12.80
C VAL A 38 9.57 -9.37 11.31
N ARG A 39 8.48 -9.70 10.63
CA ARG A 39 8.43 -9.95 9.19
C ARG A 39 7.73 -8.84 8.42
N VAL A 40 6.81 -8.13 9.05
CA VAL A 40 6.10 -6.99 8.45
C VAL A 40 6.97 -5.74 8.62
N SER A 41 7.50 -5.24 7.50
CA SER A 41 8.41 -4.09 7.46
C SER A 41 7.92 -2.98 6.53
N LEU A 42 8.46 -1.78 6.69
CA LEU A 42 8.15 -0.64 5.81
C LEU A 42 8.62 -0.85 4.36
N ASP A 43 9.61 -1.71 4.14
CA ASP A 43 10.12 -2.02 2.81
C ASP A 43 9.09 -2.73 1.91
N GLN A 44 8.02 -3.26 2.51
CA GLN A 44 6.91 -3.90 1.82
C GLN A 44 5.80 -2.92 1.43
N LEU A 45 5.94 -1.64 1.80
CA LEU A 45 4.97 -0.58 1.50
C LEU A 45 5.45 0.27 0.34
N TYR A 46 4.62 0.38 -0.67
CA TYR A 46 4.87 1.15 -1.88
C TYR A 46 3.80 2.22 -2.04
N GLY A 47 4.14 3.32 -2.68
CA GLY A 47 3.17 4.38 -2.92
C GLY A 47 3.58 5.34 -4.02
N ILE A 48 2.60 5.92 -4.69
CA ILE A 48 2.76 7.01 -5.65
C ILE A 48 1.91 8.18 -5.14
N GLU A 49 2.54 9.32 -4.92
CA GLU A 49 1.91 10.55 -4.48
C GLU A 49 2.43 11.73 -5.30
N ILE A 50 1.52 12.57 -5.77
CA ILE A 50 1.88 13.70 -6.64
C ILE A 50 2.48 14.88 -5.87
N ASN A 51 2.22 14.98 -4.59
CA ASN A 51 2.64 16.08 -3.73
C ASN A 51 3.88 15.70 -2.92
N ASP A 52 5.00 16.39 -3.15
CA ASP A 52 6.30 16.19 -2.49
C ASP A 52 6.22 16.33 -0.96
N PHE A 53 5.46 17.34 -0.50
CA PHE A 53 5.22 17.52 0.94
C PHE A 53 4.44 16.36 1.53
N ALA A 54 3.41 15.86 0.84
CA ALA A 54 2.64 14.69 1.29
C ALA A 54 3.52 13.43 1.34
N VAL A 55 4.44 13.24 0.38
CA VAL A 55 5.45 12.16 0.43
C VAL A 55 6.31 12.27 1.68
N SER A 56 6.79 13.48 1.98
CA SER A 56 7.62 13.73 3.17
C SER A 56 6.87 13.46 4.47
N VAL A 57 5.61 13.89 4.56
CA VAL A 57 4.74 13.61 5.70
C VAL A 57 4.46 12.11 5.84
N ALA A 58 4.20 11.42 4.73
CA ALA A 58 3.97 9.98 4.74
C ALA A 58 5.19 9.20 5.25
N LYS A 59 6.40 9.56 4.80
CA LYS A 59 7.66 8.98 5.29
C LYS A 59 7.81 9.17 6.80
N ALA A 60 7.62 10.38 7.29
CA ALA A 60 7.73 10.67 8.73
C ALA A 60 6.67 9.90 9.55
N ALA A 61 5.44 9.84 9.07
CA ALA A 61 4.36 9.10 9.72
C ALA A 61 4.63 7.59 9.77
N LEU A 62 5.18 7.01 8.72
CA LEU A 62 5.55 5.61 8.67
C LEU A 62 6.69 5.29 9.64
N TRP A 63 7.74 6.12 9.71
CA TRP A 63 8.83 5.93 10.68
C TRP A 63 8.35 6.00 12.12
N ILE A 64 7.51 6.99 12.45
CA ILE A 64 6.93 7.11 13.80
C ILE A 64 6.11 5.86 14.13
N THR A 65 5.33 5.38 13.17
CA THR A 65 4.50 4.20 13.37
C THR A 65 5.34 2.92 13.54
N GLU A 66 6.41 2.77 12.75
CA GLU A 66 7.34 1.65 12.89
C GLU A 66 7.98 1.62 14.28
N GLU A 67 8.51 2.76 14.73
CA GLU A 67 9.08 2.91 16.07
C GLU A 67 8.07 2.52 17.18
N GLN A 68 6.83 3.00 17.06
CA GLN A 68 5.78 2.66 18.01
C GLN A 68 5.46 1.16 18.04
N MET A 69 5.48 0.51 16.87
CA MET A 69 5.20 -0.91 16.77
C MET A 69 6.36 -1.77 17.22
N LEU A 70 7.61 -1.36 16.95
CA LEU A 70 8.81 -2.03 17.46
C LEU A 70 8.86 -2.00 18.99
N ARG A 71 8.53 -0.88 19.62
CA ARG A 71 8.42 -0.78 21.08
C ARG A 71 7.40 -1.76 21.67
N LYS A 72 6.24 -1.91 21.02
CA LYS A 72 5.25 -2.91 21.45
C LYS A 72 5.76 -4.34 21.27
N THR A 73 6.51 -4.61 20.23
CA THR A 73 7.13 -5.93 20.04
C THR A 73 8.21 -6.18 21.10
N GLN A 74 8.98 -5.15 21.47
CA GLN A 74 9.98 -5.25 22.55
C GLN A 74 9.36 -5.60 23.92
N GLU A 75 8.15 -5.12 24.20
CA GLU A 75 7.43 -5.47 25.44
C GLU A 75 7.07 -6.96 25.51
N ILE A 76 6.84 -7.59 24.34
CA ILE A 76 6.48 -9.02 24.20
C ILE A 76 7.75 -9.88 24.13
N TYR A 77 8.75 -9.45 23.36
CA TYR A 77 9.97 -10.18 23.06
C TYR A 77 11.18 -9.49 23.70
N VAL A 78 11.35 -9.69 25.01
CA VAL A 78 12.29 -8.94 25.86
C VAL A 78 13.76 -9.26 25.55
N ASP A 79 14.06 -10.48 25.09
CA ASP A 79 15.43 -10.97 24.88
C ASP A 79 16.04 -10.55 23.54
N TYR A 80 15.30 -9.84 22.68
CA TYR A 80 15.78 -9.36 21.39
C TYR A 80 16.05 -7.85 21.44
N ASP A 81 17.25 -7.46 21.06
CA ASP A 81 17.63 -6.05 20.97
C ASP A 81 17.23 -5.51 19.58
N PHE A 82 16.10 -4.82 19.53
CA PHE A 82 15.64 -4.19 18.31
C PHE A 82 16.45 -2.94 18.02
N ASP A 83 17.02 -2.84 16.82
CA ASP A 83 17.62 -1.59 16.34
C ASP A 83 16.52 -0.57 16.04
N PHE A 84 16.30 0.35 16.98
CA PHE A 84 15.32 1.44 16.85
C PHE A 84 15.78 2.57 15.93
N LEU A 85 17.01 2.54 15.46
CA LEU A 85 17.58 3.49 14.49
C LEU A 85 18.54 2.73 13.57
N PRO A 86 18.40 2.84 12.26
CA PRO A 86 18.42 4.08 11.50
C PRO A 86 17.10 4.35 10.75
N LEU A 87 16.82 5.63 10.51
CA LEU A 87 15.82 6.06 9.55
C LEU A 87 16.14 5.42 8.19
N ARG A 88 15.53 4.25 7.93
CA ARG A 88 15.73 3.54 6.66
C ARG A 88 15.20 4.40 5.53
N SER A 89 15.87 4.37 4.40
CA SER A 89 15.38 5.07 3.21
C SER A 89 14.06 4.42 2.77
N LEU A 90 12.95 5.16 2.84
CA LEU A 90 11.68 4.76 2.25
C LEU A 90 11.68 5.12 0.76
N SER A 91 12.53 4.45 0.00
CA SER A 91 12.68 4.65 -1.46
C SER A 91 11.44 4.21 -2.25
N ASN A 92 10.59 3.38 -1.64
CA ASN A 92 9.38 2.82 -2.26
C ASN A 92 8.19 3.81 -2.33
N LEU A 93 8.34 4.99 -1.70
CA LEU A 93 7.38 6.09 -1.86
C LEU A 93 7.84 7.01 -2.98
N HIS A 94 7.20 6.86 -4.13
CA HIS A 94 7.51 7.58 -5.35
C HIS A 94 6.72 8.88 -5.44
N GLU A 95 7.42 10.00 -5.65
CA GLU A 95 6.80 11.27 -6.02
C GLU A 95 6.50 11.29 -7.50
N GLY A 96 5.23 11.44 -7.86
CA GLY A 96 4.84 11.50 -9.26
C GLY A 96 3.33 11.44 -9.50
N ASN A 97 2.96 11.72 -10.74
CA ASN A 97 1.57 11.57 -11.19
C ASN A 97 1.29 10.08 -11.48
N ALA A 98 0.44 9.47 -10.68
CA ALA A 98 0.09 8.05 -10.80
C ALA A 98 -0.46 7.67 -12.19
N LEU A 99 -1.08 8.58 -12.92
CA LEU A 99 -1.57 8.31 -14.27
C LEU A 99 -0.45 8.29 -15.32
N LYS A 100 0.65 9.03 -15.10
CA LYS A 100 1.80 9.12 -16.00
C LYS A 100 2.91 8.13 -15.65
N THR A 101 3.02 7.77 -14.38
CA THR A 101 4.01 6.82 -13.89
C THR A 101 3.72 5.41 -14.40
N ASP A 102 4.71 4.68 -14.84
CA ASP A 102 4.58 3.24 -15.06
C ASP A 102 4.58 2.51 -13.70
N TRP A 103 3.48 1.86 -13.39
CA TRP A 103 3.33 1.17 -12.11
C TRP A 103 4.22 -0.06 -11.99
N SER A 104 4.66 -0.64 -13.10
CA SER A 104 5.59 -1.78 -13.09
C SER A 104 7.03 -1.39 -12.73
N GLU A 105 7.38 -0.09 -12.83
CA GLU A 105 8.66 0.42 -12.35
C GLU A 105 8.66 0.73 -10.85
N VAL A 106 7.47 0.93 -10.26
CA VAL A 106 7.32 1.33 -8.85
C VAL A 106 6.91 0.16 -7.97
N PHE A 107 6.01 -0.69 -8.44
CA PHE A 107 5.44 -1.79 -7.68
C PHE A 107 6.03 -3.12 -8.11
N PRO A 108 6.35 -4.03 -7.16
CA PRO A 108 6.83 -5.36 -7.48
C PRO A 108 5.73 -6.22 -8.12
N ASP A 109 6.14 -7.22 -8.89
CA ASP A 109 5.22 -8.13 -9.59
C ASP A 109 4.40 -9.02 -8.65
N ASP A 110 4.93 -9.30 -7.47
CA ASP A 110 4.29 -10.11 -6.41
C ASP A 110 3.51 -9.28 -5.39
N LEU A 111 3.20 -8.02 -5.73
CA LEU A 111 2.40 -7.14 -4.87
C LEU A 111 1.09 -7.85 -4.46
N THR A 112 0.84 -7.96 -3.15
CA THR A 112 -0.33 -8.68 -2.63
C THR A 112 -1.59 -7.83 -2.68
N TYR A 113 -1.49 -6.55 -2.28
CA TYR A 113 -2.63 -5.64 -2.19
C TYR A 113 -2.32 -4.30 -2.85
N LEU A 114 -3.24 -3.84 -3.68
CA LEU A 114 -3.25 -2.50 -4.27
C LEU A 114 -4.46 -1.75 -3.75
N VAL A 115 -4.25 -0.70 -2.98
CA VAL A 115 -5.33 0.10 -2.39
C VAL A 115 -5.15 1.56 -2.73
N GLY A 116 -6.26 2.30 -2.89
CA GLY A 116 -6.18 3.72 -3.18
C GLY A 116 -7.49 4.45 -3.01
N ASN A 117 -7.35 5.77 -2.86
CA ASN A 117 -8.47 6.72 -2.87
C ASN A 117 -8.18 7.79 -3.93
N PRO A 118 -8.42 7.48 -5.21
CA PRO A 118 -8.15 8.40 -6.29
C PRO A 118 -9.09 9.62 -6.22
N PRO A 119 -8.72 10.77 -6.81
CA PRO A 119 -9.53 11.96 -6.77
C PRO A 119 -10.86 11.77 -7.53
N PHE A 120 -11.97 12.17 -6.88
CA PHE A 120 -13.30 12.12 -7.45
C PHE A 120 -13.57 13.42 -8.18
N LEU A 121 -13.65 13.35 -9.51
CA LEU A 121 -13.89 14.51 -10.34
C LEU A 121 -14.70 14.12 -11.58
N GLY A 122 -16.00 14.42 -11.51
CA GLY A 122 -16.91 14.14 -12.63
C GLY A 122 -16.46 14.81 -13.93
N ALA A 123 -16.75 14.19 -15.05
CA ALA A 123 -16.27 14.58 -16.39
C ALA A 123 -16.44 16.06 -16.74
N ARG A 124 -17.47 16.73 -16.21
CA ARG A 124 -17.74 18.16 -16.47
C ARG A 124 -16.81 19.11 -15.69
N ASN A 125 -16.22 18.63 -14.61
CA ASN A 125 -15.39 19.43 -13.69
C ASN A 125 -13.88 19.22 -13.92
N GLN A 126 -13.50 18.32 -14.82
CA GLN A 126 -12.11 18.05 -15.16
C GLN A 126 -11.49 19.20 -15.95
N SER A 127 -10.26 19.54 -15.62
CA SER A 127 -9.47 20.46 -16.45
C SER A 127 -9.12 19.83 -17.81
N LYS A 128 -8.58 20.64 -18.72
CA LYS A 128 -8.12 20.13 -20.01
C LYS A 128 -6.99 19.11 -19.87
N GLU A 129 -6.08 19.36 -18.93
CA GLU A 129 -4.95 18.51 -18.63
C GLU A 129 -5.44 17.16 -18.05
N GLN A 130 -6.36 17.19 -17.10
CA GLN A 130 -6.95 15.98 -16.50
C GLN A 130 -7.73 15.15 -17.54
N LYS A 131 -8.44 15.81 -18.46
CA LYS A 131 -9.09 15.11 -19.57
C LYS A 131 -8.08 14.47 -20.53
N ALA A 132 -6.97 15.14 -20.80
CA ALA A 132 -5.92 14.59 -21.65
C ALA A 132 -5.30 13.36 -21.01
N GLU A 133 -4.98 13.42 -19.71
CA GLU A 133 -4.46 12.29 -18.94
C GLU A 133 -5.43 11.09 -18.91
N LEU A 134 -6.72 11.36 -18.69
CA LEU A 134 -7.76 10.34 -18.75
C LEU A 134 -7.82 9.66 -20.12
N LEU A 135 -7.85 10.45 -21.20
CA LEU A 135 -7.91 9.95 -22.57
C LEU A 135 -6.66 9.14 -22.94
N GLU A 136 -5.50 9.54 -22.46
CA GLU A 136 -4.25 8.80 -22.63
C GLU A 136 -4.33 7.42 -21.97
N VAL A 137 -4.80 7.35 -20.71
CA VAL A 137 -4.99 6.08 -20.01
C VAL A 137 -5.97 5.15 -20.72
N PHE A 138 -6.99 5.69 -21.36
CA PHE A 138 -7.98 4.90 -22.12
C PHE A 138 -7.63 4.70 -23.60
N ASP A 139 -6.40 5.04 -24.03
CA ASP A 139 -5.94 4.91 -25.42
C ASP A 139 -6.89 5.57 -26.45
N GLY A 140 -7.51 6.68 -26.05
CA GLY A 140 -8.49 7.40 -26.89
C GLY A 140 -9.81 6.66 -27.11
N ALA A 141 -10.17 5.71 -26.25
CA ALA A 141 -11.42 4.95 -26.37
C ALA A 141 -12.64 5.89 -26.50
N LYS A 142 -13.59 5.48 -27.33
CA LYS A 142 -14.82 6.24 -27.55
C LYS A 142 -15.57 6.46 -26.25
N ASN A 143 -16.01 7.68 -25.99
CA ASN A 143 -16.71 8.12 -24.77
C ASN A 143 -15.88 8.12 -23.48
N ALA A 144 -14.56 7.87 -23.51
CA ALA A 144 -13.70 7.96 -22.34
C ALA A 144 -13.78 9.34 -21.65
N GLY A 145 -14.00 10.42 -22.42
CA GLY A 145 -14.17 11.77 -21.88
C GLY A 145 -15.40 12.00 -20.99
N ASN A 146 -16.31 11.02 -20.89
CA ASN A 146 -17.49 11.05 -20.03
C ASN A 146 -17.28 10.30 -18.68
N ILE A 147 -16.10 9.71 -18.50
CA ILE A 147 -15.77 8.94 -17.29
C ILE A 147 -15.34 9.89 -16.17
N ASP A 148 -15.69 9.56 -14.91
CA ASP A 148 -15.14 10.21 -13.74
C ASP A 148 -13.61 10.02 -13.72
N TYR A 149 -12.87 11.04 -13.29
CA TYR A 149 -11.40 11.02 -13.31
C TYR A 149 -10.81 9.83 -12.55
N CYS A 150 -11.44 9.40 -11.45
CA CYS A 150 -11.02 8.20 -10.70
C CYS A 150 -11.04 6.92 -11.56
N GLY A 151 -11.82 6.88 -12.65
CA GLY A 151 -11.87 5.75 -13.57
C GLY A 151 -10.53 5.44 -14.25
N ALA A 152 -9.66 6.43 -14.38
CA ALA A 152 -8.31 6.22 -14.90
C ALA A 152 -7.46 5.31 -13.97
N TRP A 153 -7.61 5.43 -12.65
CA TRP A 153 -6.95 4.53 -11.69
C TRP A 153 -7.47 3.10 -11.79
N TYR A 154 -8.78 2.92 -12.02
CA TYR A 154 -9.36 1.59 -12.25
C TYR A 154 -8.77 0.94 -13.49
N MET A 155 -8.65 1.67 -14.58
CA MET A 155 -8.05 1.14 -15.82
C MET A 155 -6.58 0.79 -15.62
N LYS A 156 -5.79 1.66 -14.98
CA LYS A 156 -4.38 1.36 -14.66
C LYS A 156 -4.24 0.17 -13.72
N ALA A 157 -5.08 0.09 -12.69
CA ALA A 157 -5.10 -1.02 -11.75
C ALA A 157 -5.44 -2.34 -12.45
N ALA A 158 -6.46 -2.35 -13.31
CA ALA A 158 -6.83 -3.53 -14.09
C ALA A 158 -5.68 -4.03 -14.98
N ARG A 159 -4.99 -3.11 -15.67
CA ARG A 159 -3.81 -3.46 -16.49
C ARG A 159 -2.66 -3.98 -15.65
N PHE A 160 -2.37 -3.32 -14.54
CA PHE A 160 -1.28 -3.73 -13.65
C PHE A 160 -1.52 -5.10 -12.99
N THR A 161 -2.77 -5.39 -12.60
CA THR A 161 -3.12 -6.64 -11.91
C THR A 161 -3.41 -7.81 -12.85
N GLN A 162 -3.48 -7.56 -14.17
CA GLN A 162 -3.78 -8.60 -15.15
C GLN A 162 -2.74 -9.73 -15.09
N GLY A 163 -3.20 -10.95 -14.88
CA GLY A 163 -2.36 -12.14 -14.76
C GLY A 163 -1.61 -12.28 -13.42
N LYS A 164 -1.79 -11.34 -12.49
CA LYS A 164 -1.18 -11.35 -11.15
C LYS A 164 -2.18 -11.82 -10.08
N ARG A 165 -1.67 -12.18 -8.91
CA ARG A 165 -2.49 -12.53 -7.73
C ARG A 165 -2.88 -11.31 -6.89
N THR A 166 -2.47 -10.12 -7.29
CA THR A 166 -2.72 -8.85 -6.61
C THR A 166 -4.22 -8.61 -6.43
N ARG A 167 -4.64 -8.32 -5.21
CA ARG A 167 -6.02 -7.90 -4.90
C ARG A 167 -6.08 -6.38 -4.90
N CYS A 168 -7.05 -5.82 -5.65
CA CYS A 168 -7.20 -4.38 -5.78
C CYS A 168 -8.49 -3.89 -5.13
N ALA A 169 -8.39 -2.78 -4.38
CA ALA A 169 -9.52 -2.07 -3.81
C ALA A 169 -9.31 -0.55 -3.94
N LEU A 170 -10.14 0.10 -4.73
CA LEU A 170 -10.12 1.54 -4.91
C LEU A 170 -11.44 2.15 -4.44
N VAL A 171 -11.36 3.27 -3.74
CA VAL A 171 -12.55 4.06 -3.38
C VAL A 171 -13.03 4.84 -4.60
N SER A 172 -14.33 4.92 -4.79
CA SER A 172 -14.92 5.67 -5.90
C SER A 172 -16.29 6.22 -5.56
N THR A 173 -16.80 7.08 -6.43
CA THR A 173 -18.20 7.49 -6.40
C THR A 173 -19.07 6.39 -7.04
N ASN A 174 -20.35 6.35 -6.68
CA ASN A 174 -21.33 5.42 -7.27
C ASN A 174 -21.52 5.63 -8.80
N SER A 175 -21.05 6.75 -9.33
CA SER A 175 -21.16 7.07 -10.77
C SER A 175 -20.46 6.04 -11.68
N ILE A 176 -19.40 5.38 -11.20
CA ILE A 176 -18.69 4.35 -11.98
C ILE A 176 -19.54 3.10 -12.29
N CYS A 177 -20.62 2.90 -11.54
CA CYS A 177 -21.56 1.79 -11.70
C CYS A 177 -22.83 2.21 -12.47
N GLN A 178 -22.88 3.43 -13.05
CA GLN A 178 -24.09 3.98 -13.66
C GLN A 178 -23.83 4.60 -15.03
N GLY A 179 -24.87 4.55 -15.87
CA GLY A 179 -24.89 5.23 -17.15
C GLY A 179 -23.81 4.78 -18.13
N GLU A 180 -23.29 5.74 -18.89
CA GLU A 180 -22.31 5.50 -19.95
C GLU A 180 -20.93 5.02 -19.44
N GLN A 181 -20.65 5.22 -18.15
CA GLN A 181 -19.37 4.83 -17.57
C GLN A 181 -19.21 3.30 -17.48
N VAL A 182 -20.31 2.60 -17.28
CA VAL A 182 -20.32 1.11 -17.15
C VAL A 182 -19.71 0.45 -18.38
N ALA A 183 -20.13 0.84 -19.57
CA ALA A 183 -19.68 0.24 -20.84
C ALA A 183 -18.17 0.47 -21.14
N ASN A 184 -17.55 1.46 -20.49
CA ASN A 184 -16.16 1.80 -20.72
C ASN A 184 -15.22 1.32 -19.63
N LEU A 185 -15.77 1.02 -18.45
CA LEU A 185 -14.97 0.64 -17.28
C LEU A 185 -15.05 -0.87 -17.00
N TRP A 186 -16.16 -1.51 -17.34
CA TRP A 186 -16.50 -2.93 -17.07
C TRP A 186 -16.74 -3.72 -18.34
#